data_41fff93401731fe57cf90aa742d9d699
#
_entry.id   41fff93401731fe57cf90aa742d9d699
#
_cell.length_a   1.000
_cell.length_b   1.000
_cell.length_c   1.000
_cell.angle_alpha   90.00
_cell.angle_beta   90.00
_cell.angle_gamma   90.00
#
_symmetry.space_group_name_H-M   'P 1'
#
loop_
_entity.id
_entity.type
_entity.pdbx_description
1 polymer ?
#
loop_
_entity_poly.entity_id
_entity_poly.type
_entity_poly.pdbx_seq_one_letter_code
_entity_poly.pdbx_strand_id
1 'polypeptide(L)'
;MKIHERSERISFPKRKRFKSRVLFSTTNKHKIREANETGKIYGIEFEQVIINYPEIRNDKFENIASDGVKYVYEKINRQVIVEDSGIIIDALNGFPGTFSAYVEKKLGNKGILNLMRDVEEQNRTARYISVVAFFDGKILKTFVGTVDGKISTEERGS
;
A
#
# COMPACT_ATOMS: atom_id res chain seq x y z
N MET A 1 -34.27 -29.85 48.68
CA MET A 1 -33.24 -28.84 48.33
C MET A 1 -32.94 -28.98 46.86
N LYS A 2 -33.52 -28.10 45.99
CA LYS A 2 -33.34 -28.16 44.55
C LYS A 2 -32.23 -27.18 44.18
N ILE A 3 -31.12 -27.69 43.68
CA ILE A 3 -30.01 -26.91 43.14
C ILE A 3 -30.36 -26.51 41.72
N HIS A 4 -30.52 -25.19 41.48
CA HIS A 4 -30.68 -24.66 40.14
C HIS A 4 -29.27 -24.39 39.56
N GLU A 5 -28.82 -25.24 38.67
CA GLU A 5 -27.67 -24.95 37.82
C GLU A 5 -28.06 -23.88 36.80
N ARG A 6 -27.54 -22.68 36.96
CA ARG A 6 -27.52 -21.66 35.91
C ARG A 6 -26.41 -22.00 34.93
N SER A 7 -26.77 -22.53 33.80
CA SER A 7 -25.86 -22.64 32.66
C SER A 7 -25.63 -21.23 32.10
N GLU A 8 -24.48 -20.62 32.39
CA GLU A 8 -24.02 -19.42 31.73
C GLU A 8 -23.72 -19.77 30.26
N ARG A 9 -24.55 -19.26 29.36
CA ARG A 9 -24.28 -19.34 27.92
C ARG A 9 -23.14 -18.40 27.60
N ILE A 10 -21.94 -18.93 27.34
CA ILE A 10 -20.82 -18.20 26.80
C ILE A 10 -21.25 -17.69 25.43
N SER A 11 -21.51 -16.38 25.32
CA SER A 11 -21.79 -15.73 24.05
C SER A 11 -20.47 -15.47 23.33
N PHE A 12 -20.18 -16.24 22.29
CA PHE A 12 -19.08 -15.95 21.39
C PHE A 12 -19.37 -14.65 20.63
N PRO A 13 -18.40 -13.73 20.48
CA PRO A 13 -18.59 -12.52 19.71
C PRO A 13 -18.96 -12.92 18.26
N LYS A 14 -20.09 -12.39 17.77
CA LYS A 14 -20.52 -12.62 16.38
C LYS A 14 -19.39 -12.25 15.45
N ARG A 15 -18.85 -13.21 14.67
CA ARG A 15 -17.87 -12.95 13.61
C ARG A 15 -18.43 -11.84 12.73
N LYS A 16 -17.73 -10.68 12.66
CA LYS A 16 -18.10 -9.60 11.75
C LYS A 16 -18.14 -10.18 10.35
N ARG A 17 -19.34 -10.26 9.76
CA ARG A 17 -19.53 -10.76 8.39
C ARG A 17 -19.08 -9.64 7.48
N PHE A 18 -18.00 -9.84 6.73
CA PHE A 18 -17.55 -8.89 5.70
C PHE A 18 -18.68 -8.68 4.69
N LYS A 19 -18.95 -7.43 4.33
CA LYS A 19 -20.01 -7.06 3.38
C LYS A 19 -19.55 -7.21 1.93
N SER A 20 -18.25 -7.06 1.67
CA SER A 20 -17.66 -7.18 0.33
C SER A 20 -16.25 -7.73 0.39
N ARG A 21 -15.86 -8.39 -0.70
CA ARG A 21 -14.49 -8.84 -0.96
C ARG A 21 -13.93 -8.13 -2.17
N VAL A 22 -12.67 -7.70 -2.07
CA VAL A 22 -11.94 -7.07 -3.16
C VAL A 22 -10.60 -7.79 -3.32
N LEU A 23 -10.24 -8.15 -4.54
CA LEU A 23 -8.92 -8.71 -4.81
C LEU A 23 -7.87 -7.60 -4.75
N PHE A 24 -6.75 -7.89 -4.12
CA PHE A 24 -5.60 -7.00 -4.09
C PHE A 24 -4.39 -7.70 -4.69
N SER A 25 -3.98 -7.25 -5.88
CA SER A 25 -2.79 -7.77 -6.54
C SER A 25 -1.54 -7.13 -5.96
N THR A 26 -0.85 -7.87 -5.13
CA THR A 26 0.41 -7.48 -4.52
C THR A 26 1.22 -8.69 -4.06
N THR A 27 2.54 -8.63 -4.17
CA THR A 27 3.46 -9.61 -3.55
C THR A 27 3.82 -9.22 -2.11
N ASN A 28 3.52 -7.99 -1.69
CA ASN A 28 3.87 -7.45 -0.39
C ASN A 28 2.84 -7.84 0.68
N LYS A 29 3.24 -8.74 1.60
CA LYS A 29 2.39 -9.20 2.71
C LYS A 29 2.05 -8.09 3.72
N HIS A 30 2.88 -7.05 3.84
CA HIS A 30 2.58 -5.92 4.71
C HIS A 30 1.43 -5.09 4.15
N LYS A 31 1.44 -4.80 2.85
CA LYS A 31 0.36 -4.05 2.18
C LYS A 31 -1.00 -4.76 2.35
N ILE A 32 -1.06 -6.08 2.18
CA ILE A 32 -2.32 -6.83 2.35
C ILE A 32 -2.80 -6.83 3.80
N ARG A 33 -1.89 -6.90 4.77
CA ARG A 33 -2.23 -6.82 6.19
C ARG A 33 -2.83 -5.45 6.54
N GLU A 34 -2.16 -4.36 6.16
CA GLU A 34 -2.60 -2.99 6.42
C GLU A 34 -3.94 -2.70 5.74
N ALA A 35 -4.11 -3.14 4.48
CA ALA A 35 -5.40 -3.03 3.79
C ALA A 35 -6.52 -3.73 4.55
N ASN A 36 -6.28 -4.94 5.08
CA ASN A 36 -7.28 -5.66 5.86
C ASN A 36 -7.54 -5.04 7.23
N GLU A 37 -6.55 -4.45 7.89
CA GLU A 37 -6.74 -3.72 9.14
C GLU A 37 -7.69 -2.53 8.93
N THR A 38 -7.47 -1.75 7.88
CA THR A 38 -8.35 -0.66 7.48
C THR A 38 -9.72 -1.17 7.00
N GLY A 39 -9.73 -2.19 6.15
CA GLY A 39 -10.95 -2.77 5.57
C GLY A 39 -11.94 -3.29 6.61
N LYS A 40 -11.46 -3.81 7.75
CA LYS A 40 -12.31 -4.28 8.87
C LYS A 40 -13.26 -3.19 9.39
N ILE A 41 -12.83 -1.93 9.37
CA ILE A 41 -13.62 -0.79 9.85
C ILE A 41 -14.87 -0.62 8.96
N TYR A 42 -14.71 -0.88 7.65
CA TYR A 42 -15.73 -0.69 6.63
C TYR A 42 -16.44 -1.99 6.23
N GLY A 43 -16.07 -3.12 6.81
CA GLY A 43 -16.63 -4.44 6.47
C GLY A 43 -16.14 -4.96 5.11
N ILE A 44 -14.94 -4.55 4.68
CA ILE A 44 -14.29 -4.97 3.44
C ILE A 44 -13.18 -5.97 3.81
N GLU A 45 -13.08 -7.06 3.06
CA GLU A 45 -11.98 -8.02 3.11
C GLU A 45 -11.17 -7.93 1.82
N PHE A 46 -9.85 -7.77 1.94
CA PHE A 46 -8.95 -7.81 0.81
C PHE A 46 -8.32 -9.20 0.71
N GLU A 47 -8.52 -9.86 -0.42
CA GLU A 47 -7.95 -11.15 -0.74
C GLU A 47 -6.73 -10.96 -1.64
N GLN A 48 -5.57 -11.48 -1.19
CA GLN A 48 -4.33 -11.36 -1.96
C GLN A 48 -4.40 -12.21 -3.22
N VAL A 49 -4.03 -11.62 -4.35
CA VAL A 49 -3.73 -12.33 -5.59
C VAL A 49 -2.35 -11.91 -6.08
N ILE A 50 -1.58 -12.86 -6.60
CA ILE A 50 -0.23 -12.59 -7.10
C ILE A 50 -0.26 -12.72 -8.62
N ILE A 51 -0.29 -11.56 -9.29
CA ILE A 51 -0.20 -11.47 -10.76
C ILE A 51 0.94 -10.50 -11.07
N ASN A 52 1.97 -11.02 -11.70
CA ASN A 52 3.06 -10.20 -12.18
C ASN A 52 2.60 -9.45 -13.42
N TYR A 53 2.71 -8.14 -13.41
CA TYR A 53 2.45 -7.28 -14.54
C TYR A 53 3.67 -6.43 -14.88
N PRO A 54 3.90 -6.11 -16.17
CA PRO A 54 4.97 -5.22 -16.56
C PRO A 54 4.69 -3.82 -16.03
N GLU A 55 5.56 -3.31 -15.16
CA GLU A 55 5.47 -1.93 -14.74
C GLU A 55 5.93 -1.03 -15.88
N ILE A 56 5.06 -0.13 -16.30
CA ILE A 56 5.41 0.90 -17.26
C ILE A 56 6.35 1.92 -16.59
N ARG A 57 7.25 2.50 -17.36
CA ARG A 57 8.04 3.63 -16.89
C ARG A 57 7.24 4.91 -17.06
N ASN A 58 6.87 5.52 -15.94
CA ASN A 58 6.12 6.75 -15.91
C ASN A 58 6.48 7.54 -14.64
N ASP A 59 6.45 8.86 -14.73
CA ASP A 59 6.72 9.74 -13.59
C ASP A 59 5.50 9.92 -12.67
N LYS A 60 4.32 9.43 -13.09
CA LYS A 60 3.08 9.52 -12.33
C LYS A 60 2.67 8.16 -11.81
N PHE A 61 2.56 8.04 -10.50
CA PHE A 61 2.10 6.83 -9.82
C PHE A 61 0.70 6.38 -10.29
N GLU A 62 -0.19 7.35 -10.55
CA GLU A 62 -1.55 7.07 -11.03
C GLU A 62 -1.56 6.33 -12.36
N ASN A 63 -0.65 6.67 -13.28
CA ASN A 63 -0.55 6.00 -14.57
C ASN A 63 -0.07 4.56 -14.40
N ILE A 64 0.97 4.34 -13.56
CA ILE A 64 1.51 3.00 -13.28
C ILE A 64 0.44 2.13 -12.63
N ALA A 65 -0.23 2.63 -11.59
CA ALA A 65 -1.29 1.90 -10.91
C ALA A 65 -2.49 1.61 -11.83
N SER A 66 -2.88 2.59 -12.69
CA SER A 66 -4.00 2.43 -13.62
C SER A 66 -3.72 1.39 -14.71
N ASP A 67 -2.51 1.36 -15.25
CA ASP A 67 -2.13 0.34 -16.23
C ASP A 67 -2.02 -1.05 -15.57
N GLY A 68 -1.40 -1.11 -14.39
CA GLY A 68 -1.28 -2.34 -13.63
C GLY A 68 -2.63 -2.96 -13.29
N VAL A 69 -3.60 -2.17 -12.81
CA VAL A 69 -4.92 -2.70 -12.44
C VAL A 69 -5.72 -3.21 -13.63
N LYS A 70 -5.62 -2.54 -14.79
CA LYS A 70 -6.26 -3.02 -16.03
C LYS A 70 -5.65 -4.34 -16.49
N TYR A 71 -4.32 -4.43 -16.50
CA TYR A 71 -3.62 -5.66 -16.85
C TYR A 71 -4.03 -6.84 -15.96
N VAL A 72 -4.07 -6.61 -14.64
CA VAL A 72 -4.49 -7.64 -13.69
C VAL A 72 -5.94 -8.05 -13.94
N TYR A 73 -6.84 -7.08 -14.13
CA TYR A 73 -8.25 -7.36 -14.44
C TYR A 73 -8.41 -8.23 -15.70
N GLU A 74 -7.68 -7.97 -16.77
CA GLU A 74 -7.70 -8.77 -18.00
C GLU A 74 -7.33 -10.24 -17.77
N LYS A 75 -6.51 -10.53 -16.75
CA LYS A 75 -6.11 -11.89 -16.40
C LYS A 75 -7.15 -12.64 -15.55
N ILE A 76 -7.87 -11.93 -14.68
CA ILE A 76 -8.75 -12.58 -13.68
C ILE A 76 -10.22 -12.29 -13.87
N ASN A 77 -10.59 -11.29 -14.70
CA ASN A 77 -11.95 -10.85 -15.00
C ASN A 77 -12.82 -10.64 -13.72
N ARG A 78 -12.23 -10.09 -12.68
CA ARG A 78 -12.87 -9.76 -11.41
C ARG A 78 -12.38 -8.40 -10.91
N GLN A 79 -13.24 -7.69 -10.15
CA GLN A 79 -12.86 -6.44 -9.51
C GLN A 79 -11.57 -6.61 -8.69
N VAL A 80 -10.66 -5.68 -8.86
CA VAL A 80 -9.33 -5.76 -8.26
C VAL A 80 -8.78 -4.39 -7.96
N ILE A 81 -7.89 -4.32 -6.98
CA ILE A 81 -7.03 -3.17 -6.76
C ILE A 81 -5.56 -3.55 -6.97
N VAL A 82 -4.78 -2.56 -7.36
CA VAL A 82 -3.31 -2.55 -7.24
C VAL A 82 -2.89 -1.30 -6.48
N GLU A 83 -1.70 -1.28 -5.94
CA GLU A 83 -1.14 -0.13 -5.25
C GLU A 83 0.30 0.06 -5.70
N ASP A 84 0.62 1.30 -6.06
CA ASP A 84 1.98 1.76 -6.33
C ASP A 84 2.34 2.89 -5.38
N SER A 85 3.57 2.87 -4.89
CA SER A 85 4.01 3.84 -3.87
C SER A 85 5.49 4.14 -3.97
N GLY A 86 5.84 5.29 -3.44
CA GLY A 86 7.24 5.70 -3.38
C GLY A 86 7.45 6.96 -2.57
N ILE A 87 8.69 7.39 -2.55
CA ILE A 87 9.12 8.60 -1.84
C ILE A 87 9.62 9.65 -2.85
N ILE A 88 9.18 10.87 -2.66
CA ILE A 88 9.65 12.06 -3.38
C ILE A 88 10.50 12.85 -2.41
N ILE A 89 11.76 13.15 -2.78
CA ILE A 89 12.70 13.91 -1.97
C ILE A 89 12.98 15.23 -2.69
N ASP A 90 12.61 16.34 -2.07
CA ASP A 90 12.65 17.65 -2.72
C ASP A 90 14.09 18.05 -3.12
N ALA A 91 15.06 17.84 -2.24
CA ALA A 91 16.48 18.15 -2.50
C ALA A 91 17.09 17.30 -3.62
N LEU A 92 16.43 16.20 -4.01
CA LEU A 92 16.84 15.33 -5.11
C LEU A 92 15.91 15.48 -6.34
N ASN A 93 15.23 16.62 -6.47
CA ASN A 93 14.30 16.92 -7.57
C ASN A 93 13.23 15.84 -7.76
N GLY A 94 12.71 15.28 -6.65
CA GLY A 94 11.69 14.25 -6.66
C GLY A 94 12.21 12.80 -6.73
N PHE A 95 13.54 12.60 -6.93
CA PHE A 95 14.10 11.25 -6.89
C PHE A 95 13.95 10.63 -5.49
N PRO A 96 13.69 9.33 -5.36
CA PRO A 96 13.52 8.32 -6.40
C PRO A 96 12.14 8.26 -7.08
N GLY A 97 11.10 8.90 -6.53
CA GLY A 97 9.76 8.90 -7.11
C GLY A 97 9.22 7.50 -7.37
N THR A 98 8.72 7.26 -8.56
CA THR A 98 8.16 5.96 -8.97
C THR A 98 9.20 4.82 -9.04
N PHE A 99 10.48 5.14 -8.95
CA PHE A 99 11.57 4.15 -8.91
C PHE A 99 11.97 3.75 -7.49
N SER A 100 11.20 4.12 -6.46
CA SER A 100 11.56 3.89 -5.04
C SER A 100 11.96 2.46 -4.72
N ALA A 101 11.17 1.48 -5.12
CA ALA A 101 11.47 0.06 -4.88
C ALA A 101 12.76 -0.41 -5.58
N TYR A 102 13.01 0.10 -6.79
CA TYR A 102 14.24 -0.21 -7.52
C TYR A 102 15.46 0.39 -6.85
N VAL A 103 15.36 1.66 -6.43
CA VAL A 103 16.44 2.38 -5.76
C VAL A 103 16.73 1.76 -4.39
N GLU A 104 15.71 1.41 -3.61
CA GLU A 104 15.86 0.70 -2.35
C GLU A 104 16.66 -0.59 -2.53
N LYS A 105 16.30 -1.40 -3.54
CA LYS A 105 16.99 -2.66 -3.85
C LYS A 105 18.44 -2.47 -4.30
N LYS A 106 18.76 -1.37 -4.98
CA LYS A 106 20.09 -1.14 -5.59
C LYS A 106 21.03 -0.31 -4.73
N LEU A 107 20.53 0.72 -4.09
CA LEU A 107 21.30 1.67 -3.29
C LEU A 107 21.03 1.54 -1.78
N GLY A 108 19.81 1.12 -1.40
CA GLY A 108 19.36 1.09 -0.01
C GLY A 108 19.32 2.47 0.63
N ASN A 109 18.97 2.48 1.92
CA ASN A 109 18.91 3.72 2.71
C ASN A 109 20.27 4.45 2.76
N LYS A 110 21.37 3.70 2.87
CA LYS A 110 22.72 4.29 2.87
C LYS A 110 23.02 5.06 1.61
N GLY A 111 22.58 4.58 0.45
CA GLY A 111 22.76 5.27 -0.81
C GLY A 111 22.01 6.60 -0.84
N ILE A 112 20.76 6.62 -0.39
CA ILE A 112 19.96 7.85 -0.27
C ILE A 112 20.62 8.82 0.73
N LEU A 113 21.04 8.34 1.90
CA LEU A 113 21.74 9.18 2.89
C LEU A 113 23.03 9.79 2.33
N ASN A 114 23.79 9.04 1.52
CA ASN A 114 24.99 9.55 0.85
C ASN A 114 24.67 10.67 -0.16
N LEU A 115 23.61 10.52 -0.94
CA LEU A 115 23.13 11.57 -1.85
C LEU A 115 22.69 12.85 -1.10
N MET A 116 22.22 12.67 0.12
CA MET A 116 21.72 13.74 1.00
C MET A 116 22.79 14.30 1.96
N ARG A 117 24.07 13.87 1.86
CA ARG A 117 25.12 14.18 2.83
C ARG A 117 25.29 15.67 3.09
N ASP A 118 25.32 16.44 2.01
CA ASP A 118 25.58 17.89 2.04
C ASP A 118 24.29 18.71 2.05
N VAL A 119 23.12 18.04 2.24
CA VAL A 119 21.83 18.71 2.33
C VAL A 119 21.56 19.08 3.78
N GLU A 120 21.37 20.36 4.04
CA GLU A 120 21.03 20.91 5.35
C GLU A 120 19.70 20.37 5.86
N GLU A 121 19.53 20.25 7.18
CA GLU A 121 18.38 19.60 7.82
C GLU A 121 17.03 20.21 7.41
N GLN A 122 16.94 21.54 7.26
CA GLN A 122 15.72 22.22 6.84
C GLN A 122 15.30 21.87 5.40
N ASN A 123 16.24 21.48 4.56
CA ASN A 123 16.04 21.18 3.13
C ASN A 123 15.85 19.68 2.85
N ARG A 124 15.75 18.84 3.88
CA ARG A 124 15.59 17.39 3.76
C ARG A 124 14.13 16.94 3.66
N THR A 125 13.26 17.83 3.18
CA THR A 125 11.82 17.52 3.03
C THR A 125 11.59 16.40 2.03
N ALA A 126 10.62 15.54 2.37
CA ALA A 126 10.24 14.42 1.54
C ALA A 126 8.75 14.14 1.72
N ARG A 127 8.16 13.48 0.73
CA ARG A 127 6.77 13.04 0.75
C ARG A 127 6.69 11.58 0.33
N TYR A 128 6.05 10.76 1.15
CA TYR A 128 5.64 9.43 0.73
C TYR A 128 4.30 9.53 0.01
N ILE A 129 4.18 8.87 -1.13
CA ILE A 129 2.97 8.80 -1.94
C ILE A 129 2.56 7.33 -2.09
N SER A 130 1.29 7.05 -1.91
CA SER A 130 0.68 5.77 -2.24
C SER A 130 -0.54 6.01 -3.12
N VAL A 131 -0.64 5.31 -4.22
CA VAL A 131 -1.76 5.36 -5.15
C VAL A 131 -2.38 3.99 -5.27
N VAL A 132 -3.65 3.88 -4.89
CA VAL A 132 -4.46 2.70 -5.10
C VAL A 132 -5.32 2.90 -6.34
N ALA A 133 -5.21 2.00 -7.32
CA ALA A 133 -6.10 1.94 -8.46
C ALA A 133 -7.09 0.78 -8.30
N PHE A 134 -8.36 1.06 -8.55
CA PHE A 134 -9.47 0.08 -8.57
C PHE A 134 -10.01 -0.04 -9.99
N PHE A 135 -10.30 -1.26 -10.42
CA PHE A 135 -10.98 -1.52 -11.68
C PHE A 135 -11.92 -2.73 -11.57
N ASP A 136 -13.15 -2.57 -12.06
CA ASP A 136 -14.18 -3.62 -12.09
C ASP A 136 -14.57 -4.07 -13.52
N GLY A 137 -13.83 -3.59 -14.52
CA GLY A 137 -14.10 -3.82 -15.95
C GLY A 137 -14.92 -2.70 -16.62
N LYS A 138 -15.43 -1.77 -15.85
CA LYS A 138 -16.21 -0.60 -16.33
C LYS A 138 -15.70 0.70 -15.73
N ILE A 139 -15.46 0.70 -14.42
CA ILE A 139 -15.09 1.88 -13.65
C ILE A 139 -13.64 1.75 -13.23
N LEU A 140 -12.81 2.69 -13.67
CA LEU A 140 -11.45 2.89 -13.18
C LEU A 140 -11.46 4.07 -12.20
N LYS A 141 -10.93 3.85 -10.99
CA LYS A 141 -10.73 4.92 -9.99
C LYS A 141 -9.35 4.82 -9.39
N THR A 142 -8.74 5.97 -9.16
CA THR A 142 -7.49 6.09 -8.41
C THR A 142 -7.72 6.88 -7.12
N PHE A 143 -7.02 6.50 -6.07
CA PHE A 143 -7.04 7.15 -4.77
C PHE A 143 -5.60 7.42 -4.36
N VAL A 144 -5.29 8.66 -4.02
CA VAL A 144 -3.94 9.11 -3.66
C VAL A 144 -3.90 9.41 -2.17
N GLY A 145 -2.96 8.80 -1.47
CA GLY A 145 -2.61 9.13 -0.09
C GLY A 145 -1.19 9.68 -0.03
N THR A 146 -0.96 10.69 0.82
CA THR A 146 0.36 11.28 1.00
C THR A 146 0.68 11.47 2.48
N VAL A 147 1.97 11.33 2.82
CA VAL A 147 2.51 11.64 4.14
C VAL A 147 3.75 12.50 3.95
N ASP A 148 3.71 13.72 4.46
CA ASP A 148 4.87 14.61 4.46
C ASP A 148 5.81 14.29 5.62
N GLY A 149 7.11 14.43 5.38
CA GLY A 149 8.15 14.14 6.36
C GLY A 149 9.51 14.71 5.95
N LYS A 150 10.55 14.19 6.59
CA LYS A 150 11.94 14.53 6.28
C LYS A 150 12.81 13.29 6.25
N ILE A 151 13.82 13.29 5.39
CA ILE A 151 14.86 12.27 5.41
C ILE A 151 15.78 12.53 6.61
N SER A 152 15.92 11.56 7.49
CA SER A 152 16.83 11.64 8.64
C SER A 152 18.29 11.74 8.19
N THR A 153 19.18 12.12 9.10
CA THR A 153 20.64 12.16 8.84
C THR A 153 21.31 10.79 9.01
N GLU A 154 20.62 9.88 9.62
CA GLU A 154 21.07 8.51 9.93
C GLU A 154 19.95 7.49 9.72
N GLU A 155 20.30 6.22 9.55
CA GLU A 155 19.31 5.13 9.51
C GLU A 155 18.63 5.00 10.87
N ARG A 156 17.30 4.90 10.88
CA ARG A 156 16.46 4.69 12.05
C ARG A 156 15.47 3.56 11.78
N GLY A 157 15.15 2.85 12.82
CA GLY A 157 14.29 1.68 12.77
C GLY A 157 15.08 0.37 12.77
N SER A 158 14.40 -0.71 13.06
CA SER A 158 14.90 -2.10 13.07
C SER A 158 14.29 -2.89 11.94
#